data_4e2bd15fc292be49e2f50fb17092b4b9
#
_entry.id   4e2bd15fc292be49e2f50fb17092b4b9
#
_cell.length_a   1.000
_cell.length_b   1.000
_cell.length_c   1.000
_cell.angle_alpha   90.00
_cell.angle_beta   90.00
_cell.angle_gamma   90.00
#
_symmetry.space_group_name_H-M   'P 1'
#
loop_
_entity.id
_entity.type
_entity.pdbx_description
1 polymer ?
#
loop_
_entity_poly.entity_id
_entity_poly.type
_entity_poly.pdbx_seq_one_letter_code
_entity_poly.pdbx_strand_id
1 'polypeptide(L)'
;MENSKLLKEIDFTSLNVDYADIRIEKTDETKIVYQSGDLREATTSPSLGAFLRVLKDGNWAFKSTTELNSLQSEFEALEGRVSLLPAKSKLSWPKRDSQHYEVMRYQDKSCNKASLKEKKDFCEALLPTLESEELIQGPMVIYKDQYKEKWFMSSDGVSYHYDYNHAGAYAIFTLKDGDQIYEDSVKYFFQNVHGQSKSAITELEKAIEKAKPFIHAPTVEPGKYKVVLDSEITGIFTHESFGHKSEADFMLGDEAMKEEWQIGKSVGSENLSIVDDGNWPETSGDLPVDDEGNLKTKTYLIKNGKLAGRLHSTQTAVLLDEVPTGNARAMNFQYEPIVRMTNTYIEKGEKSLEELISQIDDGLYIVGAKHGMGMSTFTIAPSKAYKILNGKLCGPVKVSVISGNVFETLNLIEEVGNDFHIASSSLGGCGKMEQFPLPVADGGPSFIVKEMTVS
;
A
#
# COMPACT_ATOMS: atom_id res chain seq x y z
N MET A 1 -21.14 19.59 1.75
CA MET A 1 -21.98 20.51 2.59
C MET A 1 -23.04 19.77 3.40
N GLU A 2 -23.70 18.75 2.86
CA GLU A 2 -24.74 18.00 3.58
C GLU A 2 -24.16 17.13 4.72
N ASN A 3 -23.11 16.38 4.47
CA ASN A 3 -22.48 15.50 5.47
C ASN A 3 -21.83 16.26 6.63
N SER A 4 -21.28 17.45 6.40
CA SER A 4 -20.77 18.32 7.48
C SER A 4 -21.88 18.84 8.41
N LYS A 5 -23.14 18.91 7.94
CA LYS A 5 -24.29 19.27 8.79
C LYS A 5 -24.68 18.11 9.69
N LEU A 6 -24.66 16.87 9.18
CA LEU A 6 -24.96 15.67 9.97
C LEU A 6 -24.03 15.53 11.17
N LEU A 7 -22.74 15.81 11.01
CA LEU A 7 -21.79 15.78 12.12
C LEU A 7 -22.11 16.82 13.21
N LYS A 8 -22.63 18.00 12.83
CA LYS A 8 -22.97 19.06 13.79
C LYS A 8 -24.20 18.75 14.64
N GLU A 9 -25.01 17.76 14.26
CA GLU A 9 -26.18 17.31 15.01
C GLU A 9 -25.83 16.28 16.09
N ILE A 10 -24.56 15.80 16.14
CA ILE A 10 -24.08 14.83 17.12
C ILE A 10 -23.63 15.57 18.38
N ASP A 11 -24.22 15.21 19.50
CA ASP A 11 -23.84 15.69 20.83
C ASP A 11 -23.15 14.60 21.63
N PHE A 12 -21.82 14.57 21.57
CA PHE A 12 -21.01 13.64 22.36
C PHE A 12 -21.09 13.93 23.89
N THR A 13 -21.45 15.14 24.28
CA THR A 13 -21.49 15.49 25.71
C THR A 13 -22.68 14.84 26.45
N SER A 14 -23.67 14.36 25.70
CA SER A 14 -24.81 13.61 26.25
C SER A 14 -24.45 12.14 26.55
N LEU A 15 -23.30 11.62 26.06
CA LEU A 15 -22.87 10.25 26.23
C LEU A 15 -22.00 10.07 27.49
N ASN A 16 -22.28 9.03 28.26
CA ASN A 16 -21.43 8.64 29.40
C ASN A 16 -20.41 7.59 29.00
N VAL A 17 -19.38 8.02 28.21
CA VAL A 17 -18.33 7.20 27.66
C VAL A 17 -16.96 7.88 27.83
N ASP A 18 -15.87 7.10 27.74
CA ASP A 18 -14.51 7.63 27.86
C ASP A 18 -14.09 8.35 26.56
N TYR A 19 -14.59 7.86 25.42
CA TYR A 19 -14.31 8.41 24.09
C TYR A 19 -15.37 7.95 23.08
N ALA A 20 -15.65 8.80 22.11
CA ALA A 20 -16.49 8.46 20.96
C ALA A 20 -16.00 9.15 19.70
N ASP A 21 -16.14 8.50 18.56
CA ASP A 21 -15.88 9.10 17.26
C ASP A 21 -16.80 8.56 16.15
N ILE A 22 -16.86 9.34 15.07
CA ILE A 22 -17.55 8.98 13.84
C ILE A 22 -16.69 9.34 12.63
N ARG A 23 -16.66 8.42 11.64
CA ARG A 23 -16.11 8.64 10.31
C ARG A 23 -17.21 8.43 9.28
N ILE A 24 -17.48 9.43 8.44
CA ILE A 24 -18.36 9.33 7.27
C ILE A 24 -17.49 9.24 6.04
N GLU A 25 -17.77 8.30 5.14
CA GLU A 25 -17.09 8.15 3.86
C GLU A 25 -18.10 8.17 2.71
N LYS A 26 -17.81 9.01 1.71
CA LYS A 26 -18.45 8.98 0.39
C LYS A 26 -17.41 8.54 -0.62
N THR A 27 -17.72 7.52 -1.41
CA THR A 27 -16.81 6.97 -2.42
C THR A 27 -17.50 6.87 -3.76
N ASP A 28 -16.84 7.31 -4.82
CA ASP A 28 -17.18 7.03 -6.21
C ASP A 28 -16.06 6.15 -6.79
N GLU A 29 -16.40 4.95 -7.23
CA GLU A 29 -15.45 3.99 -7.81
C GLU A 29 -15.91 3.57 -9.20
N THR A 30 -14.97 3.49 -10.15
CA THR A 30 -15.22 2.92 -11.48
C THR A 30 -14.28 1.75 -11.72
N LYS A 31 -14.81 0.66 -12.29
CA LYS A 31 -14.04 -0.49 -12.76
C LYS A 31 -14.43 -0.84 -14.20
N ILE A 32 -13.41 -1.02 -15.06
CA ILE A 32 -13.59 -1.42 -16.44
C ILE A 32 -12.64 -2.57 -16.74
N VAL A 33 -13.14 -3.61 -17.41
CA VAL A 33 -12.35 -4.77 -17.80
C VAL A 33 -12.60 -5.09 -19.28
N TYR A 34 -11.54 -5.09 -20.06
CA TYR A 34 -11.48 -5.64 -21.41
C TYR A 34 -10.68 -6.94 -21.39
N GLN A 35 -11.16 -7.97 -22.07
CA GLN A 35 -10.45 -9.23 -22.24
C GLN A 35 -10.55 -9.68 -23.69
N SER A 36 -9.40 -9.88 -24.33
CA SER A 36 -9.31 -10.26 -25.76
C SER A 36 -10.11 -9.33 -26.66
N GLY A 37 -10.03 -8.02 -26.42
CA GLY A 37 -10.76 -6.97 -27.16
C GLY A 37 -12.21 -6.74 -26.73
N ASP A 38 -12.83 -7.68 -26.01
CA ASP A 38 -14.21 -7.58 -25.58
C ASP A 38 -14.37 -6.87 -24.23
N LEU A 39 -15.31 -5.94 -24.13
CA LEU A 39 -15.72 -5.36 -22.86
C LEU A 39 -16.43 -6.41 -21.98
N ARG A 40 -15.86 -6.73 -20.81
CA ARG A 40 -16.42 -7.67 -19.84
C ARG A 40 -17.14 -6.99 -18.68
N GLU A 41 -16.62 -5.85 -18.25
CA GLU A 41 -17.18 -5.09 -17.13
C GLU A 41 -17.01 -3.59 -17.37
N ALA A 42 -18.02 -2.81 -17.03
CA ALA A 42 -17.96 -1.36 -16.94
C ALA A 42 -18.96 -0.91 -15.87
N THR A 43 -18.48 -0.78 -14.64
CA THR A 43 -19.31 -0.47 -13.47
C THR A 43 -18.88 0.84 -12.82
N THR A 44 -19.84 1.57 -12.29
CA THR A 44 -19.64 2.69 -11.38
C THR A 44 -20.40 2.42 -10.10
N SER A 45 -19.72 2.42 -8.98
CA SER A 45 -20.26 2.04 -7.67
C SER A 45 -20.11 3.17 -6.66
N PRO A 46 -21.12 4.03 -6.52
CA PRO A 46 -21.13 5.02 -5.45
C PRO A 46 -21.47 4.36 -4.12
N SER A 47 -20.83 4.81 -3.05
CA SER A 47 -21.17 4.41 -1.69
C SER A 47 -21.09 5.58 -0.72
N LEU A 48 -21.96 5.55 0.31
CA LEU A 48 -21.98 6.52 1.41
C LEU A 48 -22.35 5.78 2.69
N GLY A 49 -21.57 5.98 3.73
CA GLY A 49 -21.86 5.38 5.03
C GLY A 49 -21.00 5.95 6.14
N ALA A 50 -21.27 5.52 7.36
CA ALA A 50 -20.57 5.93 8.56
C ALA A 50 -20.10 4.74 9.39
N PHE A 51 -18.98 4.94 10.07
CA PHE A 51 -18.47 4.06 11.12
C PHE A 51 -18.46 4.83 12.43
N LEU A 52 -19.19 4.33 13.44
CA LEU A 52 -19.30 4.89 14.75
C LEU A 52 -18.64 3.96 15.77
N ARG A 53 -17.93 4.52 16.74
CA ARG A 53 -17.41 3.74 17.86
C ARG A 53 -17.43 4.52 19.17
N VAL A 54 -17.57 3.79 20.25
CA VAL A 54 -17.48 4.31 21.61
C VAL A 54 -16.56 3.45 22.44
N LEU A 55 -15.80 4.08 23.33
CA LEU A 55 -14.95 3.43 24.33
C LEU A 55 -15.49 3.71 25.71
N LYS A 56 -15.67 2.66 26.53
CA LYS A 56 -16.03 2.79 27.93
C LYS A 56 -15.39 1.69 28.75
N ASP A 57 -14.72 2.06 29.83
CA ASP A 57 -14.09 1.13 30.78
C ASP A 57 -13.19 0.09 30.08
N GLY A 58 -12.43 0.53 29.06
CA GLY A 58 -11.53 -0.30 28.25
C GLY A 58 -12.21 -1.22 27.23
N ASN A 59 -13.53 -1.10 27.03
CA ASN A 59 -14.28 -1.85 26.03
C ASN A 59 -14.70 -0.95 24.87
N TRP A 60 -14.58 -1.47 23.65
CA TRP A 60 -15.11 -0.85 22.45
C TRP A 60 -16.48 -1.42 22.08
N ALA A 61 -17.36 -0.55 21.62
CA ALA A 61 -18.51 -0.91 20.82
C ALA A 61 -18.52 -0.07 19.55
N PHE A 62 -18.86 -0.69 18.42
CA PHE A 62 -18.86 -0.01 17.12
C PHE A 62 -20.01 -0.47 16.24
N LYS A 63 -20.34 0.36 15.25
CA LYS A 63 -21.35 0.11 14.24
C LYS A 63 -20.96 0.77 12.92
N SER A 64 -21.14 0.06 11.82
CA SER A 64 -21.21 0.65 10.49
C SER A 64 -22.67 0.81 10.05
N THR A 65 -23.00 1.88 9.34
CA THR A 65 -24.35 2.14 8.86
C THR A 65 -24.36 2.98 7.59
N THR A 66 -25.37 2.77 6.76
CA THR A 66 -25.71 3.64 5.62
C THR A 66 -26.88 4.58 5.95
N GLU A 67 -27.52 4.41 7.12
CA GLU A 67 -28.62 5.25 7.63
C GLU A 67 -28.03 6.42 8.42
N LEU A 68 -27.87 7.57 7.76
CA LEU A 68 -27.18 8.72 8.36
C LEU A 68 -28.11 9.68 9.13
N ASN A 69 -29.43 9.48 9.06
CA ASN A 69 -30.41 10.38 9.71
C ASN A 69 -30.60 10.11 11.20
N SER A 70 -30.01 9.06 11.75
CA SER A 70 -30.22 8.61 13.14
C SER A 70 -28.92 8.41 13.93
N LEU A 71 -27.87 9.13 13.57
CA LEU A 71 -26.52 8.91 14.13
C LEU A 71 -26.47 9.11 15.65
N GLN A 72 -27.18 10.10 16.21
CA GLN A 72 -27.22 10.32 17.66
C GLN A 72 -27.81 9.11 18.40
N SER A 73 -28.96 8.59 17.92
CA SER A 73 -29.59 7.41 18.54
C SER A 73 -28.73 6.13 18.39
N GLU A 74 -27.91 6.05 17.35
CA GLU A 74 -26.95 4.95 17.21
C GLU A 74 -25.83 5.03 18.25
N PHE A 75 -25.34 6.23 18.57
CA PHE A 75 -24.39 6.41 19.66
C PHE A 75 -24.98 6.04 21.03
N GLU A 76 -26.21 6.44 21.31
CA GLU A 76 -26.92 6.07 22.54
C GLU A 76 -27.08 4.53 22.65
N ALA A 77 -27.41 3.88 21.54
CA ALA A 77 -27.49 2.41 21.48
C ALA A 77 -26.11 1.73 21.72
N LEU A 78 -25.02 2.29 21.17
CA LEU A 78 -23.66 1.78 21.41
C LEU A 78 -23.25 1.98 22.87
N GLU A 79 -23.52 3.15 23.46
CA GLU A 79 -23.33 3.41 24.90
C GLU A 79 -24.03 2.38 25.76
N GLY A 80 -25.32 2.12 25.47
CA GLY A 80 -26.10 1.12 26.16
C GLY A 80 -25.48 -0.27 26.12
N ARG A 81 -24.96 -0.67 24.95
CA ARG A 81 -24.30 -1.98 24.76
C ARG A 81 -22.96 -2.07 25.51
N VAL A 82 -22.09 -1.07 25.36
CA VAL A 82 -20.76 -1.10 25.99
C VAL A 82 -20.88 -1.03 27.52
N SER A 83 -21.90 -0.38 28.04
CA SER A 83 -22.16 -0.27 29.50
C SER A 83 -22.58 -1.59 30.15
N LEU A 84 -22.99 -2.60 29.37
CA LEU A 84 -23.31 -3.94 29.87
C LEU A 84 -22.07 -4.83 30.03
N LEU A 85 -20.92 -4.42 29.50
CA LEU A 85 -19.70 -5.19 29.53
C LEU A 85 -18.95 -4.96 30.86
N PRO A 86 -18.34 -6.00 31.46
CA PRO A 86 -17.49 -5.81 32.63
C PRO A 86 -16.28 -4.95 32.27
N ALA A 87 -15.91 -4.05 33.18
CA ALA A 87 -14.73 -3.19 32.97
C ALA A 87 -13.49 -4.06 32.72
N LYS A 88 -12.77 -3.75 31.65
CA LYS A 88 -11.45 -4.27 31.33
C LYS A 88 -10.37 -3.35 31.91
N SER A 89 -9.11 -3.58 31.55
CA SER A 89 -8.04 -2.65 31.90
C SER A 89 -8.38 -1.22 31.47
N LYS A 90 -8.03 -0.21 32.26
CA LYS A 90 -8.19 1.19 31.88
C LYS A 90 -7.32 1.51 30.65
N LEU A 91 -7.90 1.39 29.47
CA LEU A 91 -7.37 2.05 28.29
C LEU A 91 -7.72 3.55 28.47
N SER A 92 -6.76 4.36 28.89
CA SER A 92 -6.94 5.79 29.02
C SER A 92 -6.73 6.43 27.64
N TRP A 93 -7.81 6.81 26.97
CA TRP A 93 -7.69 7.55 25.71
C TRP A 93 -7.00 8.88 25.96
N PRO A 94 -5.97 9.23 25.16
CA PRO A 94 -5.21 10.46 25.39
C PRO A 94 -6.10 11.68 25.13
N LYS A 95 -6.00 12.70 25.99
CA LYS A 95 -6.60 13.99 25.70
C LYS A 95 -5.78 14.68 24.61
N ARG A 96 -6.46 15.08 23.55
CA ARG A 96 -5.87 15.87 22.45
C ARG A 96 -6.44 17.28 22.48
N ASP A 97 -5.68 18.22 21.98
CA ASP A 97 -6.19 19.56 21.73
C ASP A 97 -7.24 19.52 20.61
N SER A 98 -8.28 20.34 20.73
CA SER A 98 -9.28 20.48 19.67
C SER A 98 -8.60 20.95 18.37
N GLN A 99 -8.78 20.21 17.29
CA GLN A 99 -8.14 20.46 16.00
C GLN A 99 -9.14 20.22 14.86
N HIS A 100 -9.05 21.08 13.85
CA HIS A 100 -9.85 20.93 12.64
C HIS A 100 -8.92 20.95 11.42
N TYR A 101 -9.05 19.94 10.57
CA TYR A 101 -8.30 19.82 9.31
C TYR A 101 -9.26 19.81 8.14
N GLU A 102 -9.03 20.71 7.16
CA GLU A 102 -9.74 20.68 5.89
C GLU A 102 -8.70 20.65 4.75
N VAL A 103 -8.64 19.53 4.01
CA VAL A 103 -7.61 19.28 3.01
C VAL A 103 -8.26 18.70 1.74
N MET A 104 -8.76 19.58 0.87
CA MET A 104 -9.39 19.22 -0.40
C MET A 104 -8.39 19.45 -1.55
N ARG A 105 -7.68 18.38 -1.95
CA ARG A 105 -6.58 18.46 -2.94
C ARG A 105 -7.01 18.09 -4.35
N TYR A 106 -8.09 17.32 -4.49
CA TYR A 106 -8.44 16.64 -5.74
C TYR A 106 -9.76 17.09 -6.36
N GLN A 107 -10.55 17.94 -5.71
CA GLN A 107 -11.88 18.35 -6.17
C GLN A 107 -11.97 18.72 -7.65
N ASP A 108 -10.97 19.45 -8.19
CA ASP A 108 -10.98 19.91 -9.58
C ASP A 108 -10.31 18.94 -10.55
N LYS A 109 -9.47 18.03 -10.07
CA LYS A 109 -8.68 17.10 -10.89
C LYS A 109 -8.98 15.62 -10.62
N SER A 110 -10.04 15.32 -9.88
CA SER A 110 -10.39 13.96 -9.47
C SER A 110 -10.81 13.06 -10.65
N CYS A 111 -10.59 11.78 -10.51
CA CYS A 111 -10.92 10.77 -11.51
C CYS A 111 -12.43 10.68 -11.81
N ASN A 112 -13.31 11.05 -10.87
CA ASN A 112 -14.76 11.07 -11.08
C ASN A 112 -15.25 12.24 -11.97
N LYS A 113 -14.37 13.18 -12.34
CA LYS A 113 -14.66 14.22 -13.36
C LYS A 113 -14.63 13.65 -14.77
N ALA A 114 -13.87 12.59 -15.00
CA ALA A 114 -13.89 11.91 -16.29
C ALA A 114 -15.15 11.06 -16.44
N SER A 115 -15.81 11.16 -17.59
CA SER A 115 -16.97 10.34 -17.92
C SER A 115 -16.59 8.86 -18.07
N LEU A 116 -17.55 7.96 -17.92
CA LEU A 116 -17.33 6.53 -18.19
C LEU A 116 -16.84 6.29 -19.63
N LYS A 117 -17.28 7.13 -20.59
CA LYS A 117 -16.80 7.07 -21.97
C LYS A 117 -15.30 7.35 -22.06
N GLU A 118 -14.81 8.44 -21.47
CA GLU A 118 -13.38 8.79 -21.50
C GLU A 118 -12.51 7.73 -20.83
N LYS A 119 -12.98 7.12 -19.75
CA LYS A 119 -12.30 5.99 -19.09
C LYS A 119 -12.24 4.74 -19.99
N LYS A 120 -13.33 4.44 -20.71
CA LYS A 120 -13.36 3.38 -21.74
C LYS A 120 -12.44 3.70 -22.90
N ASP A 121 -12.49 4.93 -23.44
CA ASP A 121 -11.63 5.37 -24.53
C ASP A 121 -10.14 5.21 -24.19
N PHE A 122 -9.74 5.43 -22.92
CA PHE A 122 -8.38 5.13 -22.44
C PHE A 122 -8.04 3.64 -22.54
N CYS A 123 -8.92 2.76 -22.07
CA CYS A 123 -8.70 1.30 -22.15
C CYS A 123 -8.65 0.84 -23.61
N GLU A 124 -9.59 1.30 -24.42
CA GLU A 124 -9.70 0.97 -25.86
C GLU A 124 -8.46 1.43 -26.64
N ALA A 125 -7.82 2.53 -26.22
CA ALA A 125 -6.60 3.01 -26.86
C ALA A 125 -5.39 2.07 -26.69
N LEU A 126 -5.39 1.20 -25.68
CA LEU A 126 -4.31 0.20 -25.45
C LEU A 126 -4.51 -1.10 -26.26
N LEU A 127 -5.75 -1.43 -26.63
CA LEU A 127 -6.08 -2.70 -27.27
C LEU A 127 -5.34 -2.92 -28.60
N PRO A 128 -5.27 -1.93 -29.54
CA PRO A 128 -4.58 -2.16 -30.81
C PRO A 128 -3.10 -2.56 -30.64
N THR A 129 -2.41 -2.01 -29.65
CA THR A 129 -1.00 -2.40 -29.36
C THR A 129 -0.89 -3.85 -28.92
N LEU A 130 -1.84 -4.33 -28.10
CA LEU A 130 -1.91 -5.71 -27.64
C LEU A 130 -2.33 -6.69 -28.74
N GLU A 131 -3.26 -6.27 -29.61
CA GLU A 131 -3.82 -7.12 -30.67
C GLU A 131 -2.94 -7.19 -31.91
N SER A 132 -2.11 -6.19 -32.16
CA SER A 132 -1.16 -6.17 -33.30
C SER A 132 0.04 -7.08 -33.13
N GLU A 133 0.34 -7.54 -31.90
CA GLU A 133 1.46 -8.42 -31.62
C GLU A 133 1.04 -9.89 -31.73
N GLU A 134 1.53 -10.58 -32.74
CA GLU A 134 1.13 -11.97 -33.07
C GLU A 134 1.39 -12.98 -31.94
N LEU A 135 2.41 -12.72 -31.11
CA LEU A 135 2.75 -13.58 -29.98
C LEU A 135 1.83 -13.41 -28.79
N ILE A 136 1.03 -12.32 -28.71
CA ILE A 136 0.15 -12.06 -27.57
C ILE A 136 -1.11 -12.90 -27.65
N GLN A 137 -1.43 -13.57 -26.56
CA GLN A 137 -2.68 -14.33 -26.37
C GLN A 137 -3.39 -13.90 -25.11
N GLY A 138 -4.73 -13.77 -25.21
CA GLY A 138 -5.60 -13.49 -24.10
C GLY A 138 -5.32 -12.16 -23.37
N PRO A 139 -5.05 -11.06 -24.09
CA PRO A 139 -4.71 -9.79 -23.46
C PRO A 139 -5.88 -9.29 -22.59
N MET A 140 -5.53 -8.60 -21.50
CA MET A 140 -6.51 -8.00 -20.59
C MET A 140 -6.09 -6.58 -20.25
N VAL A 141 -7.06 -5.66 -20.28
CA VAL A 141 -6.90 -4.30 -19.75
C VAL A 141 -7.90 -4.10 -18.62
N ILE A 142 -7.41 -3.80 -17.42
CA ILE A 142 -8.22 -3.51 -16.25
C ILE A 142 -7.97 -2.06 -15.87
N TYR A 143 -9.01 -1.26 -15.79
CA TYR A 143 -8.98 0.09 -15.26
C TYR A 143 -9.74 0.13 -13.94
N LYS A 144 -9.21 0.86 -12.98
CA LYS A 144 -9.90 1.17 -11.73
C LYS A 144 -9.55 2.57 -11.28
N ASP A 145 -10.57 3.29 -10.81
CA ASP A 145 -10.37 4.56 -10.10
C ASP A 145 -11.23 4.65 -8.85
N GLN A 146 -10.83 5.51 -7.96
CA GLN A 146 -11.58 5.83 -6.75
C GLN A 146 -11.37 7.30 -6.38
N TYR A 147 -12.47 8.03 -6.23
CA TYR A 147 -12.52 9.31 -5.54
C TYR A 147 -13.29 9.14 -4.23
N LYS A 148 -12.71 9.57 -3.12
CA LYS A 148 -13.29 9.43 -1.79
C LYS A 148 -13.24 10.75 -1.05
N GLU A 149 -14.34 11.10 -0.36
CA GLU A 149 -14.38 12.16 0.63
C GLU A 149 -14.59 11.55 2.01
N LYS A 150 -13.84 12.01 3.01
CA LYS A 150 -13.93 11.57 4.39
C LYS A 150 -14.18 12.73 5.33
N TRP A 151 -15.13 12.55 6.24
CA TRP A 151 -15.41 13.44 7.36
C TRP A 151 -15.25 12.67 8.66
N PHE A 152 -14.71 13.33 9.66
CA PHE A 152 -14.48 12.75 10.97
C PHE A 152 -14.78 13.76 12.06
N MET A 153 -15.30 13.27 13.19
CA MET A 153 -15.45 14.04 14.41
C MET A 153 -15.34 13.11 15.62
N SER A 154 -14.71 13.61 16.68
CA SER A 154 -14.54 12.87 17.94
C SER A 154 -14.90 13.69 19.15
N SER A 155 -15.18 13.00 20.27
CA SER A 155 -15.56 13.60 21.55
C SER A 155 -14.47 14.42 22.22
N ASP A 156 -13.20 14.22 21.82
CA ASP A 156 -12.06 15.03 22.29
C ASP A 156 -11.79 16.28 21.43
N GLY A 157 -12.67 16.56 20.46
CA GLY A 157 -12.67 17.81 19.70
C GLY A 157 -11.82 17.78 18.43
N VAL A 158 -11.34 16.61 18.00
CA VAL A 158 -10.65 16.48 16.70
C VAL A 158 -11.70 16.29 15.60
N SER A 159 -11.50 16.98 14.48
CA SER A 159 -12.32 16.82 13.29
C SER A 159 -11.50 17.01 12.02
N TYR A 160 -11.88 16.34 10.94
CA TYR A 160 -11.31 16.56 9.63
C TYR A 160 -12.32 16.41 8.49
N HIS A 161 -12.00 17.05 7.38
CA HIS A 161 -12.61 16.81 6.07
C HIS A 161 -11.53 16.81 5.03
N TYR A 162 -11.36 15.70 4.31
CA TYR A 162 -10.40 15.61 3.22
C TYR A 162 -10.90 14.75 2.07
N ASP A 163 -10.31 14.96 0.90
CA ASP A 163 -10.51 14.11 -0.26
C ASP A 163 -9.29 13.23 -0.55
N TYR A 164 -9.55 12.09 -1.18
CA TYR A 164 -8.57 11.12 -1.62
C TYR A 164 -8.91 10.67 -3.03
N ASN A 165 -7.90 10.53 -3.88
CA ASN A 165 -8.11 10.23 -5.29
C ASN A 165 -6.98 9.41 -5.85
N HIS A 166 -7.30 8.40 -6.62
CA HIS A 166 -6.35 7.67 -7.46
C HIS A 166 -7.06 6.98 -8.62
N ALA A 167 -6.34 6.79 -9.70
CA ALA A 167 -6.75 6.03 -10.86
C ALA A 167 -5.56 5.25 -11.43
N GLY A 168 -5.85 4.21 -12.19
CA GLY A 168 -4.81 3.47 -12.89
C GLY A 168 -5.36 2.34 -13.72
N ALA A 169 -4.46 1.65 -14.39
CA ALA A 169 -4.82 0.50 -15.19
C ALA A 169 -3.69 -0.54 -15.18
N TYR A 170 -4.05 -1.78 -15.47
CA TYR A 170 -3.12 -2.86 -15.77
C TYR A 170 -3.39 -3.34 -17.19
N ALA A 171 -2.36 -3.37 -18.02
CA ALA A 171 -2.34 -4.08 -19.28
C ALA A 171 -1.57 -5.38 -19.08
N ILE A 172 -2.26 -6.50 -19.11
CA ILE A 172 -1.72 -7.84 -18.86
C ILE A 172 -1.71 -8.59 -20.19
N PHE A 173 -0.61 -9.26 -20.50
CA PHE A 173 -0.48 -10.03 -21.71
C PHE A 173 0.38 -11.29 -21.53
N THR A 174 0.04 -12.32 -22.27
CA THR A 174 0.78 -13.57 -22.33
C THR A 174 1.42 -13.70 -23.71
N LEU A 175 2.74 -13.71 -23.75
CA LEU A 175 3.51 -14.02 -24.96
C LEU A 175 3.63 -15.54 -25.11
N LYS A 176 3.32 -16.07 -26.28
CA LYS A 176 3.43 -17.49 -26.60
C LYS A 176 4.12 -17.72 -27.93
N ASP A 177 5.13 -18.57 -27.92
CA ASP A 177 5.84 -19.04 -29.11
C ASP A 177 6.02 -20.57 -29.00
N GLY A 178 5.28 -21.33 -29.82
CA GLY A 178 5.15 -22.78 -29.66
C GLY A 178 4.61 -23.18 -28.30
N ASP A 179 5.39 -23.95 -27.55
CA ASP A 179 5.06 -24.39 -26.20
C ASP A 179 5.62 -23.45 -25.11
N GLN A 180 6.40 -22.45 -25.51
CA GLN A 180 6.97 -21.47 -24.56
C GLN A 180 6.00 -20.36 -24.28
N ILE A 181 5.86 -20.03 -22.99
CA ILE A 181 4.93 -19.01 -22.50
C ILE A 181 5.67 -18.08 -21.56
N TYR A 182 5.37 -16.78 -21.67
CA TYR A 182 5.82 -15.77 -20.74
C TYR A 182 4.72 -14.73 -20.51
N GLU A 183 4.35 -14.50 -19.25
CA GLU A 183 3.35 -13.50 -18.86
C GLU A 183 4.03 -12.26 -18.29
N ASP A 184 3.59 -11.09 -18.76
CA ASP A 184 4.03 -9.80 -18.26
C ASP A 184 2.86 -8.81 -18.16
N SER A 185 3.10 -7.67 -17.53
CA SER A 185 2.10 -6.62 -17.38
C SER A 185 2.73 -5.25 -17.28
N VAL A 186 1.97 -4.23 -17.66
CA VAL A 186 2.28 -2.82 -17.39
C VAL A 186 1.25 -2.29 -16.40
N LYS A 187 1.74 -1.67 -15.35
CA LYS A 187 0.93 -1.06 -14.29
C LYS A 187 0.99 0.47 -14.44
N TYR A 188 -0.15 1.10 -14.63
CA TYR A 188 -0.27 2.54 -14.73
C TYR A 188 -0.89 3.09 -13.46
N PHE A 189 -0.33 4.19 -12.97
CA PHE A 189 -0.90 4.95 -11.86
C PHE A 189 -0.94 6.44 -12.21
N PHE A 190 -2.09 7.07 -12.02
CA PHE A 190 -2.31 8.49 -12.30
C PHE A 190 -3.50 9.03 -11.48
N GLN A 191 -3.68 10.34 -11.48
CA GLN A 191 -4.81 10.96 -10.76
C GLN A 191 -6.07 11.06 -11.62
N ASN A 192 -5.92 11.09 -12.94
CA ASN A 192 -7.01 11.17 -13.91
C ASN A 192 -6.57 10.63 -15.27
N VAL A 193 -7.50 10.10 -16.08
CA VAL A 193 -7.21 9.51 -17.41
C VAL A 193 -6.83 10.56 -18.48
N HIS A 194 -7.15 11.83 -18.26
CA HIS A 194 -6.96 12.87 -19.28
C HIS A 194 -5.51 12.98 -19.69
N GLY A 195 -5.25 12.83 -21.00
CA GLY A 195 -3.92 12.95 -21.59
C GLY A 195 -2.98 11.75 -21.35
N GLN A 196 -3.43 10.67 -20.70
CA GLN A 196 -2.56 9.53 -20.33
C GLN A 196 -2.36 8.52 -21.48
N SER A 197 -3.28 8.43 -22.43
CA SER A 197 -3.27 7.34 -23.45
C SER A 197 -1.98 7.26 -24.24
N LYS A 198 -1.42 8.39 -24.69
CA LYS A 198 -0.20 8.40 -25.52
C LYS A 198 1.03 7.87 -24.76
N SER A 199 1.24 8.29 -23.53
CA SER A 199 2.34 7.81 -22.70
C SER A 199 2.15 6.32 -22.36
N ALA A 200 0.92 5.92 -22.03
CA ALA A 200 0.59 4.55 -21.69
C ALA A 200 0.82 3.58 -22.87
N ILE A 201 0.44 3.98 -24.11
CA ILE A 201 0.73 3.21 -25.32
C ILE A 201 2.24 3.03 -25.51
N THR A 202 3.02 4.12 -25.43
CA THR A 202 4.47 4.06 -25.60
C THR A 202 5.15 3.19 -24.56
N GLU A 203 4.67 3.21 -23.32
CA GLU A 203 5.15 2.36 -22.25
C GLU A 203 4.82 0.88 -22.48
N LEU A 204 3.59 0.60 -22.95
CA LEU A 204 3.15 -0.75 -23.30
C LEU A 204 3.99 -1.34 -24.45
N GLU A 205 4.21 -0.58 -25.52
CA GLU A 205 5.08 -1.00 -26.65
C GLU A 205 6.49 -1.39 -26.16
N LYS A 206 7.10 -0.54 -25.32
CA LYS A 206 8.42 -0.83 -24.74
C LYS A 206 8.41 -2.06 -23.83
N ALA A 207 7.34 -2.26 -23.07
CA ALA A 207 7.22 -3.42 -22.18
C ALA A 207 7.09 -4.73 -22.97
N ILE A 208 6.31 -4.74 -24.04
CA ILE A 208 6.16 -5.89 -24.94
C ILE A 208 7.53 -6.25 -25.55
N GLU A 209 8.26 -5.26 -26.10
CA GLU A 209 9.59 -5.52 -26.67
C GLU A 209 10.59 -6.06 -25.63
N LYS A 210 10.57 -5.54 -24.40
CA LYS A 210 11.40 -6.04 -23.30
C LYS A 210 11.01 -7.44 -22.82
N ALA A 211 9.74 -7.82 -22.98
CA ALA A 211 9.24 -9.13 -22.54
C ALA A 211 9.59 -10.27 -23.54
N LYS A 212 9.68 -10.00 -24.85
CA LYS A 212 9.94 -11.01 -25.89
C LYS A 212 11.15 -11.91 -25.62
N PRO A 213 12.33 -11.39 -25.22
CA PRO A 213 13.47 -12.24 -24.92
C PRO A 213 13.27 -13.25 -23.79
N PHE A 214 12.28 -13.02 -22.91
CA PHE A 214 11.99 -13.92 -21.79
C PHE A 214 11.22 -15.17 -22.21
N ILE A 215 10.61 -15.21 -23.39
CA ILE A 215 9.88 -16.39 -23.88
C ILE A 215 10.82 -17.62 -23.88
N HIS A 216 12.02 -17.45 -24.41
CA HIS A 216 13.03 -18.51 -24.55
C HIS A 216 14.18 -18.40 -23.54
N ALA A 217 14.07 -17.53 -22.53
CA ALA A 217 15.10 -17.39 -21.52
C ALA A 217 15.28 -18.71 -20.75
N PRO A 218 16.51 -19.12 -20.42
CA PRO A 218 16.77 -20.30 -19.62
C PRO A 218 16.27 -20.07 -18.18
N THR A 219 15.80 -21.14 -17.54
CA THR A 219 15.47 -21.11 -16.11
C THR A 219 16.78 -21.11 -15.30
N VAL A 220 16.83 -20.29 -14.26
CA VAL A 220 17.95 -20.27 -13.33
C VAL A 220 18.02 -21.60 -12.56
N GLU A 221 19.22 -22.11 -12.31
CA GLU A 221 19.41 -23.24 -11.41
C GLU A 221 19.07 -22.80 -9.97
N PRO A 222 18.24 -23.58 -9.24
CA PRO A 222 17.93 -23.25 -7.85
C PRO A 222 19.19 -23.16 -6.99
N GLY A 223 19.30 -22.09 -6.18
CA GLY A 223 20.51 -21.90 -5.38
C GLY A 223 20.52 -20.57 -4.63
N LYS A 224 21.69 -20.26 -4.09
CA LYS A 224 21.96 -18.98 -3.43
C LYS A 224 22.80 -18.10 -4.35
N TYR A 225 22.36 -16.88 -4.54
CA TYR A 225 22.97 -15.93 -5.47
C TYR A 225 23.20 -14.58 -4.79
N LYS A 226 24.25 -13.90 -5.17
CA LYS A 226 24.36 -12.46 -4.95
C LYS A 226 23.43 -11.77 -5.94
N VAL A 227 22.57 -10.86 -5.44
CA VAL A 227 21.55 -10.24 -6.29
C VAL A 227 21.54 -8.72 -6.14
N VAL A 228 21.20 -8.03 -7.24
CA VAL A 228 20.68 -6.66 -7.19
C VAL A 228 19.17 -6.78 -7.31
N LEU A 229 18.44 -6.21 -6.36
CA LEU A 229 17.00 -6.05 -6.44
C LEU A 229 16.69 -4.64 -6.92
N ASP A 230 15.79 -4.50 -7.90
CA ASP A 230 15.40 -3.18 -8.42
C ASP A 230 14.46 -2.44 -7.47
N SER A 231 14.13 -1.20 -7.80
CA SER A 231 13.29 -0.33 -6.97
C SER A 231 11.86 -0.86 -6.74
N GLU A 232 11.27 -1.58 -7.70
CA GLU A 232 9.92 -2.17 -7.55
C GLU A 232 9.96 -3.38 -6.60
N ILE A 233 10.95 -4.26 -6.75
CA ILE A 233 11.19 -5.37 -5.81
C ILE A 233 11.49 -4.84 -4.41
N THR A 234 12.29 -3.77 -4.32
CA THR A 234 12.63 -3.11 -3.06
C THR A 234 11.36 -2.68 -2.32
N GLY A 235 10.40 -2.09 -3.01
CA GLY A 235 9.11 -1.70 -2.43
C GLY A 235 8.38 -2.89 -1.83
N ILE A 236 8.14 -3.93 -2.63
CA ILE A 236 7.43 -5.13 -2.18
C ILE A 236 8.21 -5.86 -1.07
N PHE A 237 9.54 -5.97 -1.20
CA PHE A 237 10.38 -6.54 -0.14
C PHE A 237 10.20 -5.78 1.17
N THR A 238 10.25 -4.44 1.13
CA THR A 238 10.12 -3.60 2.32
C THR A 238 8.74 -3.72 2.94
N HIS A 239 7.68 -3.73 2.11
CA HIS A 239 6.30 -3.88 2.53
C HIS A 239 6.05 -5.23 3.22
N GLU A 240 6.33 -6.34 2.53
CA GLU A 240 6.01 -7.69 2.96
C GLU A 240 6.94 -8.21 4.06
N SER A 241 8.22 -7.86 3.97
CA SER A 241 9.22 -8.36 4.91
C SER A 241 9.24 -7.58 6.20
N PHE A 242 9.06 -6.27 6.14
CA PHE A 242 9.32 -5.41 7.28
C PHE A 242 8.14 -4.53 7.68
N GLY A 243 7.41 -4.02 6.71
CA GLY A 243 6.30 -3.11 6.96
C GLY A 243 5.24 -3.73 7.86
N HIS A 244 4.71 -4.92 7.52
CA HIS A 244 3.75 -5.64 8.36
C HIS A 244 4.30 -5.98 9.74
N LYS A 245 5.59 -6.33 9.83
CA LYS A 245 6.22 -6.67 11.11
C LYS A 245 6.39 -5.46 12.04
N SER A 246 6.34 -4.24 11.49
CA SER A 246 6.41 -2.99 12.25
C SER A 246 5.07 -2.53 12.82
N GLU A 247 3.97 -3.14 12.45
CA GLU A 247 2.62 -2.78 12.90
C GLU A 247 2.41 -3.21 14.35
N ALA A 248 2.28 -2.26 15.26
CA ALA A 248 2.33 -2.46 16.70
C ALA A 248 1.19 -3.32 17.29
N ASP A 249 0.06 -3.42 16.59
CA ASP A 249 -1.06 -4.27 17.02
C ASP A 249 -0.72 -5.77 16.98
N PHE A 250 0.19 -6.23 16.12
CA PHE A 250 0.71 -7.60 16.16
C PHE A 250 1.54 -7.91 17.42
N MET A 251 2.08 -6.88 18.06
CA MET A 251 2.89 -7.03 19.28
C MET A 251 2.04 -7.03 20.56
N LEU A 252 0.76 -6.64 20.47
CA LEU A 252 -0.12 -6.65 21.62
C LEU A 252 -0.48 -8.10 22.00
N GLY A 253 0.00 -8.52 23.19
CA GLY A 253 -0.21 -9.89 23.68
C GLY A 253 0.79 -10.93 23.15
N ASP A 254 1.77 -10.52 22.34
CA ASP A 254 2.87 -11.37 21.87
C ASP A 254 4.22 -10.86 22.42
N GLU A 255 4.65 -11.41 23.55
CA GLU A 255 5.89 -11.01 24.21
C GLU A 255 7.13 -11.39 23.37
N ALA A 256 7.07 -12.50 22.60
CA ALA A 256 8.18 -12.91 21.73
C ALA A 256 8.39 -11.90 20.61
N MET A 257 7.30 -11.41 20.00
CA MET A 257 7.37 -10.38 18.96
C MET A 257 7.84 -9.03 19.52
N LYS A 258 7.44 -8.65 20.75
CA LYS A 258 7.97 -7.47 21.42
C LYS A 258 9.47 -7.56 21.68
N GLU A 259 9.97 -8.74 22.12
CA GLU A 259 11.39 -8.98 22.35
C GLU A 259 12.17 -8.97 21.02
N GLU A 260 11.61 -9.54 19.97
CA GLU A 260 12.21 -9.49 18.63
C GLU A 260 12.33 -8.03 18.15
N TRP A 261 11.32 -7.17 18.43
CA TRP A 261 11.24 -5.78 18.02
C TRP A 261 11.71 -4.80 19.10
N GLN A 262 12.86 -5.03 19.70
CA GLN A 262 13.44 -4.08 20.66
C GLN A 262 14.03 -2.85 19.95
N ILE A 263 13.53 -1.67 20.29
CA ILE A 263 14.08 -0.40 19.77
C ILE A 263 15.56 -0.28 20.12
N GLY A 264 16.39 0.09 19.14
CA GLY A 264 17.84 0.16 19.24
C GLY A 264 18.59 -1.12 18.89
N LYS A 265 17.90 -2.25 18.70
CA LYS A 265 18.51 -3.52 18.26
C LYS A 265 19.06 -3.38 16.84
N SER A 266 20.31 -3.81 16.62
CA SER A 266 20.89 -3.86 15.28
C SER A 266 20.30 -5.01 14.47
N VAL A 267 19.78 -4.71 13.27
CA VAL A 267 19.06 -5.65 12.40
C VAL A 267 19.49 -5.58 10.93
N GLY A 268 20.39 -4.68 10.60
CA GLY A 268 20.86 -4.49 9.22
C GLY A 268 22.15 -3.68 9.17
N SER A 269 22.62 -3.40 7.96
CA SER A 269 23.79 -2.56 7.73
C SER A 269 23.54 -1.11 8.13
N GLU A 270 24.60 -0.37 8.48
CA GLU A 270 24.49 1.05 8.86
C GLU A 270 23.98 1.96 7.72
N ASN A 271 24.07 1.49 6.48
CA ASN A 271 23.54 2.20 5.29
C ASN A 271 22.04 2.00 5.11
N LEU A 272 21.40 1.14 5.89
CA LEU A 272 19.99 0.81 5.73
C LEU A 272 19.12 1.67 6.63
N SER A 273 18.22 2.43 6.03
CA SER A 273 17.12 3.11 6.72
C SER A 273 15.80 2.79 6.02
N ILE A 274 14.80 2.36 6.79
CA ILE A 274 13.44 2.05 6.33
C ILE A 274 12.46 2.99 7.01
N VAL A 275 11.54 3.53 6.23
CA VAL A 275 10.61 4.59 6.64
C VAL A 275 9.20 4.23 6.19
N ASP A 276 8.20 4.60 7.00
CA ASP A 276 6.83 4.80 6.56
C ASP A 276 6.50 6.30 6.64
N ASP A 277 6.05 6.91 5.53
CA ASP A 277 5.80 8.34 5.43
C ASP A 277 4.50 8.64 4.69
N GLY A 278 3.46 9.00 5.42
CA GLY A 278 2.15 9.35 4.87
C GLY A 278 2.10 10.68 4.12
N ASN A 279 3.19 11.46 4.11
CA ASN A 279 3.25 12.80 3.50
C ASN A 279 3.86 12.80 2.09
N TRP A 280 3.77 11.69 1.36
CA TRP A 280 4.29 11.63 -0.02
C TRP A 280 3.18 11.96 -1.04
N PRO A 281 3.22 13.16 -1.64
CA PRO A 281 2.12 13.63 -2.49
C PRO A 281 1.82 12.73 -3.69
N GLU A 282 0.53 12.63 -4.03
CA GLU A 282 0.02 11.96 -5.24
C GLU A 282 0.33 10.44 -5.31
N THR A 283 0.70 9.82 -4.19
CA THR A 283 0.78 8.36 -4.07
C THR A 283 -0.52 7.76 -3.52
N SER A 284 -0.68 6.44 -3.63
CA SER A 284 -1.82 5.73 -3.02
C SER A 284 -1.76 5.66 -1.49
N GLY A 285 -0.64 6.02 -0.87
CA GLY A 285 -0.48 6.17 0.58
C GLY A 285 -0.53 7.61 1.09
N ASP A 286 -0.74 8.61 0.22
CA ASP A 286 -0.80 10.03 0.60
C ASP A 286 -2.12 10.38 1.31
N LEU A 287 -2.07 10.52 2.61
CA LEU A 287 -3.19 10.91 3.45
C LEU A 287 -2.78 12.01 4.43
N PRO A 288 -3.58 13.06 4.64
CA PRO A 288 -3.21 14.13 5.58
C PRO A 288 -3.30 13.69 7.04
N VAL A 289 -4.27 12.85 7.36
CA VAL A 289 -4.55 12.30 8.69
C VAL A 289 -4.97 10.84 8.57
N ASP A 290 -4.82 10.07 9.64
CA ASP A 290 -5.38 8.73 9.72
C ASP A 290 -6.89 8.73 10.06
N ASP A 291 -7.49 7.55 10.17
CA ASP A 291 -8.92 7.40 10.46
C ASP A 291 -9.27 7.59 11.95
N GLU A 292 -8.30 7.97 12.79
CA GLU A 292 -8.47 8.43 14.17
C GLU A 292 -8.17 9.92 14.34
N GLY A 293 -7.84 10.62 13.26
CA GLY A 293 -7.54 12.06 13.26
C GLY A 293 -6.11 12.40 13.70
N ASN A 294 -5.19 11.43 13.73
CA ASN A 294 -3.79 11.72 13.98
C ASN A 294 -3.10 12.15 12.68
N LEU A 295 -2.27 13.20 12.77
CA LEU A 295 -1.46 13.64 11.63
C LEU A 295 -0.49 12.55 11.19
N LYS A 296 -0.29 12.44 9.90
CA LYS A 296 0.74 11.60 9.32
C LYS A 296 2.12 12.11 9.69
N THR A 297 3.00 11.16 10.00
CA THR A 297 4.40 11.44 10.33
C THR A 297 5.33 10.62 9.45
N LYS A 298 6.55 11.10 9.27
CA LYS A 298 7.64 10.29 8.76
C LYS A 298 8.19 9.45 9.92
N THR A 299 7.91 8.17 9.93
CA THR A 299 8.31 7.24 10.98
C THR A 299 9.46 6.35 10.51
N TYR A 300 10.61 6.45 11.14
CA TYR A 300 11.70 5.51 10.92
C TYR A 300 11.40 4.19 11.61
N LEU A 301 11.29 3.14 10.83
CA LEU A 301 11.16 1.75 11.31
C LEU A 301 12.55 1.16 11.60
N ILE A 302 13.48 1.38 10.66
CA ILE A 302 14.91 1.17 10.82
C ILE A 302 15.61 2.50 10.54
N LYS A 303 16.60 2.84 11.34
CA LYS A 303 17.49 3.98 11.10
C LYS A 303 18.94 3.54 11.29
N ASN A 304 19.74 3.68 10.23
CA ASN A 304 21.14 3.28 10.23
C ASN A 304 21.34 1.85 10.78
N GLY A 305 20.57 0.90 10.25
CA GLY A 305 20.64 -0.51 10.60
C GLY A 305 20.04 -0.92 11.94
N LYS A 306 19.42 0.01 12.69
CA LYS A 306 18.82 -0.27 14.01
C LYS A 306 17.33 -0.05 14.00
N LEU A 307 16.58 -0.88 14.73
CA LEU A 307 15.15 -0.68 14.98
C LEU A 307 14.94 0.68 15.65
N ALA A 308 14.10 1.52 15.07
CA ALA A 308 13.93 2.92 15.49
C ALA A 308 12.49 3.26 15.92
N GLY A 309 11.49 2.55 15.42
CA GLY A 309 10.08 2.81 15.74
C GLY A 309 9.15 1.70 15.29
N ARG A 310 7.88 1.93 15.50
CA ARG A 310 6.74 1.10 15.10
C ARG A 310 5.66 1.96 14.46
N LEU A 311 4.73 1.33 13.77
CA LEU A 311 3.51 1.98 13.28
C LEU A 311 2.41 1.83 14.33
N HIS A 312 1.74 2.93 14.65
CA HIS A 312 0.76 2.97 15.72
C HIS A 312 -0.59 3.55 15.30
N SER A 313 -1.66 2.96 15.85
CA SER A 313 -2.91 3.65 16.15
C SER A 313 -2.79 4.38 17.50
N THR A 314 -3.79 5.17 17.87
CA THR A 314 -3.83 5.78 19.21
C THR A 314 -3.87 4.71 20.30
N GLN A 315 -4.65 3.65 20.10
CA GLN A 315 -4.75 2.56 21.09
C GLN A 315 -3.43 1.83 21.30
N THR A 316 -2.76 1.44 20.21
CA THR A 316 -1.49 0.71 20.33
C THR A 316 -0.38 1.58 20.93
N ALA A 317 -0.37 2.86 20.62
CA ALA A 317 0.56 3.82 21.20
C ALA A 317 0.39 3.92 22.73
N VAL A 318 -0.85 4.06 23.20
CA VAL A 318 -1.15 4.09 24.65
C VAL A 318 -0.74 2.79 25.35
N LEU A 319 -1.04 1.63 24.74
CA LEU A 319 -0.74 0.32 25.35
C LEU A 319 0.75 -0.02 25.39
N LEU A 320 1.55 0.61 24.54
CA LEU A 320 3.01 0.41 24.48
C LEU A 320 3.81 1.60 25.03
N ASP A 321 3.12 2.62 25.60
CA ASP A 321 3.72 3.86 26.11
C ASP A 321 4.56 4.60 25.04
N GLU A 322 4.02 4.66 23.83
CA GLU A 322 4.60 5.33 22.66
C GLU A 322 3.65 6.41 22.12
N VAL A 323 3.99 7.05 21.02
CA VAL A 323 3.16 8.09 20.39
C VAL A 323 2.48 7.58 19.13
N PRO A 324 1.25 8.02 18.81
CA PRO A 324 0.59 7.70 17.56
C PRO A 324 1.40 8.17 16.34
N THR A 325 1.44 7.36 15.29
CA THR A 325 2.19 7.66 14.06
C THR A 325 1.29 8.03 12.88
N GLY A 326 -0.03 8.09 13.09
CA GLY A 326 -0.99 8.38 12.04
C GLY A 326 -1.23 7.19 11.11
N ASN A 327 -1.17 5.97 11.62
CA ASN A 327 -1.31 4.74 10.84
C ASN A 327 -2.59 3.95 11.12
N ALA A 328 -3.53 4.49 11.90
CA ALA A 328 -4.85 3.89 12.09
C ALA A 328 -5.68 4.07 10.81
N ARG A 329 -5.82 3.04 10.01
CA ARG A 329 -6.50 3.09 8.70
C ARG A 329 -7.51 1.98 8.54
N ALA A 330 -8.64 2.27 7.91
CA ALA A 330 -9.65 1.30 7.53
C ALA A 330 -9.83 1.28 6.01
N MET A 331 -10.19 0.13 5.46
CA MET A 331 -10.46 -0.04 4.04
C MET A 331 -11.62 0.86 3.57
N ASN A 332 -12.69 0.91 4.37
CA ASN A 332 -13.85 1.78 4.15
C ASN A 332 -14.67 1.93 5.44
N PHE A 333 -15.83 2.59 5.37
CA PHE A 333 -16.70 2.83 6.53
C PHE A 333 -17.27 1.56 7.18
N GLN A 334 -17.10 0.38 6.62
CA GLN A 334 -17.60 -0.87 7.20
C GLN A 334 -16.65 -1.48 8.23
N TYR A 335 -15.40 -1.01 8.26
CA TYR A 335 -14.33 -1.58 9.06
C TYR A 335 -13.81 -0.61 10.12
N GLU A 336 -13.35 -1.17 11.22
CA GLU A 336 -12.62 -0.42 12.23
C GLU A 336 -11.22 -0.02 11.70
N PRO A 337 -10.68 1.13 12.13
CA PRO A 337 -9.29 1.47 11.88
C PRO A 337 -8.36 0.52 12.63
N ILE A 338 -7.41 -0.06 11.92
CA ILE A 338 -6.31 -0.87 12.47
C ILE A 338 -4.99 -0.30 12.01
N VAL A 339 -3.88 -0.72 12.63
CA VAL A 339 -2.57 -0.23 12.23
C VAL A 339 -2.23 -0.72 10.82
N ARG A 340 -1.91 0.19 9.90
CA ARG A 340 -1.60 -0.07 8.48
C ARG A 340 -0.52 0.88 7.98
N MET A 341 0.32 0.37 7.10
CA MET A 341 1.31 1.17 6.36
C MET A 341 0.67 2.27 5.52
N THR A 342 1.50 3.23 5.09
CA THR A 342 1.16 4.30 4.13
C THR A 342 2.08 4.24 2.91
N ASN A 343 3.23 4.92 2.94
CA ASN A 343 4.26 4.80 1.91
C ASN A 343 5.52 4.27 2.58
N THR A 344 5.79 2.97 2.41
CA THR A 344 6.90 2.30 3.08
C THR A 344 8.06 2.13 2.11
N TYR A 345 9.25 2.63 2.45
CA TYR A 345 10.38 2.63 1.53
C TYR A 345 11.75 2.55 2.23
N ILE A 346 12.75 2.07 1.49
CA ILE A 346 14.16 2.21 1.83
C ILE A 346 14.64 3.60 1.38
N GLU A 347 15.31 4.36 2.26
CA GLU A 347 15.93 5.63 1.87
C GLU A 347 17.08 5.40 0.88
N LYS A 348 17.29 6.35 -0.04
CA LYS A 348 18.32 6.25 -1.07
C LYS A 348 19.72 6.32 -0.49
N GLY A 349 20.63 5.53 -1.07
CA GLY A 349 22.07 5.63 -0.91
C GLY A 349 22.72 6.57 -1.94
N GLU A 350 23.97 6.30 -2.29
CA GLU A 350 24.76 7.18 -3.15
C GLU A 350 25.08 6.58 -4.53
N LYS A 351 25.15 5.25 -4.64
CA LYS A 351 25.61 4.54 -5.86
C LYS A 351 24.53 4.45 -6.94
N SER A 352 24.89 4.59 -8.19
CA SER A 352 23.98 4.31 -9.30
C SER A 352 23.75 2.80 -9.47
N LEU A 353 22.68 2.43 -10.20
CA LEU A 353 22.41 1.03 -10.54
C LEU A 353 23.57 0.37 -11.26
N GLU A 354 24.21 1.10 -12.18
CA GLU A 354 25.39 0.62 -12.92
C GLU A 354 26.56 0.34 -11.97
N GLU A 355 26.80 1.20 -11.00
CA GLU A 355 27.83 0.99 -9.98
C GLU A 355 27.53 -0.20 -9.08
N LEU A 356 26.24 -0.46 -8.75
CA LEU A 356 25.84 -1.66 -8.01
C LEU A 356 26.10 -2.94 -8.83
N ILE A 357 25.67 -2.96 -10.10
CA ILE A 357 25.87 -4.10 -10.99
C ILE A 357 27.37 -4.40 -11.19
N SER A 358 28.20 -3.35 -11.32
CA SER A 358 29.64 -3.48 -11.53
C SER A 358 30.39 -4.18 -10.38
N GLN A 359 29.80 -4.28 -9.19
CA GLN A 359 30.37 -4.93 -8.01
C GLN A 359 30.07 -6.45 -7.94
N ILE A 360 29.40 -7.01 -8.94
CA ILE A 360 28.99 -8.40 -8.95
C ILE A 360 29.72 -9.17 -10.04
N ASP A 361 30.57 -10.11 -9.64
CA ASP A 361 31.30 -10.96 -10.58
C ASP A 361 30.38 -12.03 -11.19
N ASP A 362 29.55 -12.68 -10.37
CA ASP A 362 28.52 -13.64 -10.77
C ASP A 362 27.29 -13.48 -9.90
N GLY A 363 26.13 -13.20 -10.51
CA GLY A 363 24.88 -12.96 -9.78
C GLY A 363 23.69 -12.70 -10.68
N LEU A 364 22.66 -12.09 -10.09
CA LEU A 364 21.41 -11.79 -10.78
C LEU A 364 20.99 -10.34 -10.53
N TYR A 365 20.39 -9.72 -11.54
CA TYR A 365 19.59 -8.50 -11.40
C TYR A 365 18.12 -8.88 -11.50
N ILE A 366 17.38 -8.68 -10.43
CA ILE A 366 15.96 -9.05 -10.29
C ILE A 366 15.11 -7.78 -10.42
N VAL A 367 14.13 -7.82 -11.32
CA VAL A 367 13.38 -6.63 -11.76
C VAL A 367 11.88 -6.87 -11.66
N GLY A 368 11.18 -5.95 -11.00
CA GLY A 368 9.74 -5.94 -10.86
C GLY A 368 9.19 -7.15 -10.11
N ALA A 369 7.99 -7.04 -9.58
CA ALA A 369 7.34 -8.14 -8.89
C ALA A 369 5.91 -8.35 -9.37
N LYS A 370 5.54 -9.62 -9.55
CA LYS A 370 4.15 -10.04 -9.83
C LYS A 370 3.32 -10.00 -8.55
N HIS A 371 3.85 -10.57 -7.48
CA HIS A 371 3.27 -10.58 -6.13
C HIS A 371 4.34 -10.92 -5.09
N GLY A 372 4.06 -10.58 -3.84
CA GLY A 372 4.85 -10.94 -2.68
C GLY A 372 3.96 -11.33 -1.52
N MET A 373 4.55 -12.02 -0.55
CA MET A 373 3.97 -12.27 0.78
C MET A 373 5.09 -12.43 1.80
N GLY A 374 4.84 -12.00 3.03
CA GLY A 374 5.83 -12.14 4.08
C GLY A 374 5.36 -11.74 5.46
N MET A 375 6.15 -12.08 6.46
CA MET A 375 6.12 -11.58 7.83
C MET A 375 7.47 -11.84 8.52
N SER A 376 7.80 -13.06 8.94
CA SER A 376 9.13 -13.42 9.44
C SER A 376 10.02 -14.00 8.35
N THR A 377 9.41 -14.63 7.35
CA THR A 377 10.00 -15.02 6.08
C THR A 377 9.24 -14.35 4.96
N PHE A 378 9.88 -14.15 3.82
CA PHE A 378 9.22 -13.60 2.63
C PHE A 378 9.41 -14.50 1.43
N THR A 379 8.46 -14.38 0.51
CA THR A 379 8.48 -15.01 -0.81
C THR A 379 7.99 -13.98 -1.82
N ILE A 380 8.76 -13.73 -2.87
CA ILE A 380 8.43 -12.78 -3.94
C ILE A 380 8.59 -13.49 -5.29
N ALA A 381 7.59 -13.38 -6.14
CA ALA A 381 7.65 -13.81 -7.53
C ALA A 381 8.08 -12.62 -8.41
N PRO A 382 9.32 -12.59 -8.92
CA PRO A 382 9.78 -11.49 -9.75
C PRO A 382 9.11 -11.49 -11.13
N SER A 383 9.06 -10.33 -11.76
CA SER A 383 8.61 -10.20 -13.14
C SER A 383 9.72 -10.60 -14.11
N LYS A 384 10.93 -10.11 -13.90
CA LYS A 384 12.09 -10.33 -14.79
C LYS A 384 13.36 -10.58 -13.99
N ALA A 385 14.31 -11.28 -14.60
CA ALA A 385 15.66 -11.40 -14.07
C ALA A 385 16.69 -11.44 -15.19
N TYR A 386 17.88 -10.93 -14.89
CA TYR A 386 19.01 -10.93 -15.81
C TYR A 386 20.24 -11.51 -15.11
N LYS A 387 21.02 -12.29 -15.84
CA LYS A 387 22.33 -12.76 -15.38
C LYS A 387 23.32 -11.58 -15.33
N ILE A 388 24.09 -11.51 -14.26
CA ILE A 388 25.25 -10.61 -14.16
C ILE A 388 26.52 -11.47 -14.24
N LEU A 389 27.46 -11.12 -15.11
CA LEU A 389 28.79 -11.70 -15.18
C LEU A 389 29.85 -10.60 -15.36
N ASN A 390 30.88 -10.62 -14.52
CA ASN A 390 31.97 -9.64 -14.52
C ASN A 390 31.47 -8.18 -14.54
N GLY A 391 30.49 -7.88 -13.69
CA GLY A 391 29.93 -6.53 -13.54
C GLY A 391 29.04 -6.07 -14.70
N LYS A 392 28.51 -6.97 -15.55
CA LYS A 392 27.68 -6.62 -16.71
C LYS A 392 26.47 -7.52 -16.82
N LEU A 393 25.35 -6.94 -17.31
CA LEU A 393 24.16 -7.72 -17.68
C LEU A 393 24.44 -8.55 -18.93
N CYS A 394 24.17 -9.86 -18.86
CA CYS A 394 24.50 -10.81 -19.94
C CYS A 394 23.30 -11.33 -20.71
N GLY A 395 22.11 -11.33 -20.13
CA GLY A 395 20.88 -11.80 -20.78
C GLY A 395 19.78 -12.15 -19.80
N PRO A 396 18.56 -12.37 -20.30
CA PRO A 396 17.42 -12.73 -19.48
C PRO A 396 17.55 -14.16 -18.95
N VAL A 397 17.04 -14.36 -17.73
CA VAL A 397 16.83 -15.68 -17.11
C VAL A 397 15.46 -15.72 -16.46
N LYS A 398 14.84 -16.90 -16.40
CA LYS A 398 13.58 -17.10 -15.68
C LYS A 398 13.88 -17.44 -14.23
N VAL A 399 13.33 -16.64 -13.33
CA VAL A 399 13.32 -16.84 -11.88
C VAL A 399 11.87 -16.95 -11.43
N SER A 400 11.51 -18.05 -10.79
CA SER A 400 10.15 -18.26 -10.29
C SER A 400 9.91 -17.55 -8.97
N VAL A 401 10.89 -17.65 -8.06
CA VAL A 401 10.75 -17.17 -6.69
C VAL A 401 12.09 -16.72 -6.13
N ILE A 402 12.08 -15.62 -5.39
CA ILE A 402 13.12 -15.27 -4.42
C ILE A 402 12.54 -15.37 -3.01
N SER A 403 13.31 -15.84 -2.04
CA SER A 403 12.85 -16.02 -0.67
C SER A 403 13.97 -15.88 0.35
N GLY A 404 13.59 -15.57 1.60
CA GLY A 404 14.54 -15.45 2.70
C GLY A 404 13.86 -15.24 4.06
N ASN A 405 14.68 -15.25 5.11
CA ASN A 405 14.29 -14.74 6.41
C ASN A 405 14.52 -13.23 6.44
N VAL A 406 13.59 -12.48 7.02
CA VAL A 406 13.60 -11.01 6.98
C VAL A 406 14.88 -10.44 7.61
N PHE A 407 15.14 -10.73 8.87
CA PHE A 407 16.30 -10.15 9.58
C PHE A 407 17.65 -10.67 9.06
N GLU A 408 17.70 -11.94 8.62
CA GLU A 408 18.90 -12.46 7.97
C GLU A 408 19.19 -11.68 6.68
N THR A 409 18.17 -11.45 5.86
CA THR A 409 18.32 -10.72 4.59
C THR A 409 18.73 -9.26 4.81
N LEU A 410 18.14 -8.56 5.80
CA LEU A 410 18.53 -7.19 6.13
C LEU A 410 20.02 -7.08 6.51
N ASN A 411 20.57 -8.08 7.20
CA ASN A 411 21.98 -8.14 7.54
C ASN A 411 22.88 -8.47 6.32
N LEU A 412 22.31 -9.02 5.25
CA LEU A 412 23.01 -9.33 4.00
C LEU A 412 22.93 -8.21 2.96
N ILE A 413 22.26 -7.09 3.26
CA ILE A 413 22.25 -5.89 2.42
C ILE A 413 23.63 -5.22 2.52
N GLU A 414 24.35 -5.17 1.40
CA GLU A 414 25.71 -4.60 1.35
C GLU A 414 25.69 -3.12 0.95
N GLU A 415 24.91 -2.79 -0.08
CA GLU A 415 24.90 -1.46 -0.70
C GLU A 415 23.49 -1.06 -1.10
N VAL A 416 23.19 0.22 -1.00
CA VAL A 416 21.92 0.83 -1.37
C VAL A 416 22.16 1.88 -2.46
N GLY A 417 21.36 1.83 -3.53
CA GLY A 417 21.49 2.71 -4.68
C GLY A 417 20.86 4.09 -4.49
N ASN A 418 20.91 4.90 -5.56
CA ASN A 418 20.33 6.25 -5.60
C ASN A 418 19.16 6.39 -6.58
N ASP A 419 18.82 5.35 -7.32
CA ASP A 419 17.75 5.25 -8.31
C ASP A 419 16.35 5.09 -7.66
N PHE A 420 16.05 5.97 -6.73
CA PHE A 420 14.87 5.92 -5.88
C PHE A 420 13.57 6.06 -6.68
N HIS A 421 12.64 5.13 -6.45
CA HIS A 421 11.29 5.17 -6.99
C HIS A 421 10.27 4.71 -5.95
N ILE A 422 9.08 5.32 -5.94
CA ILE A 422 7.90 4.84 -5.19
C ILE A 422 6.83 4.41 -6.18
N ALA A 423 6.39 3.17 -6.05
CA ALA A 423 5.29 2.61 -6.82
C ALA A 423 3.95 2.76 -6.08
N SER A 424 2.91 3.06 -6.82
CA SER A 424 1.53 3.12 -6.35
C SER A 424 0.64 2.25 -7.21
N SER A 425 -0.46 1.76 -6.64
CA SER A 425 -1.42 0.94 -7.37
C SER A 425 -2.86 1.38 -7.09
N SER A 426 -3.70 1.34 -8.14
CA SER A 426 -5.15 1.51 -8.03
C SER A 426 -5.90 0.18 -7.98
N LEU A 427 -5.25 -0.94 -8.33
CA LEU A 427 -5.86 -2.26 -8.44
C LEU A 427 -5.43 -3.23 -7.34
N GLY A 428 -4.40 -2.91 -6.62
CA GLY A 428 -3.89 -3.69 -5.50
C GLY A 428 -3.85 -2.90 -4.21
N GLY A 429 -3.16 -3.42 -3.23
CA GLY A 429 -2.98 -2.78 -1.93
C GLY A 429 -2.62 -3.79 -0.86
N CYS A 430 -2.45 -3.29 0.34
CA CYS A 430 -2.13 -4.07 1.52
C CYS A 430 -3.35 -4.86 2.02
N GLY A 431 -3.13 -6.09 2.50
CA GLY A 431 -4.14 -6.95 3.12
C GLY A 431 -3.82 -7.24 4.58
N LYS A 432 -4.82 -7.10 5.48
CA LYS A 432 -4.71 -7.46 6.89
C LYS A 432 -6.10 -7.63 7.49
N MET A 433 -6.33 -8.71 8.26
CA MET A 433 -7.58 -8.94 9.01
C MET A 433 -8.84 -8.70 8.17
N GLU A 434 -8.96 -9.35 7.02
CA GLU A 434 -10.09 -9.24 6.08
C GLU A 434 -10.24 -7.87 5.39
N GLN A 435 -9.37 -6.91 5.66
CA GLN A 435 -9.33 -5.61 5.01
C GLN A 435 -8.37 -5.63 3.81
N PHE A 436 -8.87 -5.99 2.63
CA PHE A 436 -8.14 -5.98 1.36
C PHE A 436 -9.07 -5.53 0.21
N PRO A 437 -8.59 -4.70 -0.73
CA PRO A 437 -7.32 -4.01 -0.74
C PRO A 437 -7.37 -2.68 0.02
N LEU A 438 -6.34 -2.35 0.80
CA LEU A 438 -6.12 -1.00 1.31
C LEU A 438 -5.02 -0.32 0.49
N PRO A 439 -5.28 0.83 -0.14
CA PRO A 439 -4.28 1.53 -0.95
C PRO A 439 -3.06 1.95 -0.12
N VAL A 440 -1.88 1.58 -0.58
CA VAL A 440 -0.57 1.93 -0.03
C VAL A 440 0.40 2.15 -1.19
N ALA A 441 1.52 2.80 -0.93
CA ALA A 441 2.64 2.82 -1.85
C ALA A 441 3.89 2.26 -1.17
N ASP A 442 4.76 1.69 -1.96
CA ASP A 442 6.01 1.13 -1.49
C ASP A 442 7.14 1.43 -2.49
N GLY A 443 8.39 1.37 -2.04
CA GLY A 443 9.48 1.74 -2.91
C GLY A 443 10.85 1.71 -2.26
N GLY A 444 11.76 2.38 -2.91
CA GLY A 444 13.15 2.52 -2.54
C GLY A 444 14.05 2.57 -3.76
N PRO A 445 15.36 2.58 -3.60
CA PRO A 445 16.33 2.40 -4.67
C PRO A 445 16.63 0.92 -4.88
N SER A 446 17.35 0.59 -5.94
CA SER A 446 18.00 -0.72 -6.08
C SER A 446 18.99 -0.97 -4.95
N PHE A 447 19.16 -2.23 -4.54
CA PHE A 447 20.15 -2.59 -3.52
C PHE A 447 20.76 -3.98 -3.75
N ILE A 448 21.96 -4.18 -3.20
CA ILE A 448 22.67 -5.46 -3.26
C ILE A 448 22.36 -6.30 -2.03
N VAL A 449 21.95 -7.55 -2.24
CA VAL A 449 21.90 -8.60 -1.21
C VAL A 449 23.00 -9.62 -1.51
N LYS A 450 23.87 -9.84 -0.53
CA LYS A 450 25.02 -10.74 -0.64
C LYS A 450 24.64 -12.17 -0.99
N GLU A 451 23.55 -12.65 -0.43
CA GLU A 451 23.05 -14.00 -0.61
C GLU A 451 21.53 -14.05 -0.53
N MET A 452 20.86 -14.51 -1.58
CA MET A 452 19.41 -14.67 -1.70
C MET A 452 19.09 -16.06 -2.24
N THR A 453 18.11 -16.75 -1.64
CA THR A 453 17.60 -18.00 -2.19
C THR A 453 16.75 -17.72 -3.42
N VAL A 454 17.08 -18.37 -4.53
CA VAL A 454 16.46 -18.20 -5.86
C VAL A 454 16.08 -19.55 -6.42
N SER A 455 14.89 -19.66 -7.01
CA SER A 455 14.39 -20.85 -7.70
C SER A 455 13.53 -20.53 -8.93
#